data_2d9ea0b38164d52998512125c70531ff
#
_entry.id   2d9ea0b38164d52998512125c70531ff
#
_cell.length_a   1.000
_cell.length_b   1.000
_cell.length_c   1.000
_cell.angle_alpha   90.00
_cell.angle_beta   90.00
_cell.angle_gamma   90.00
#
_symmetry.space_group_name_H-M   'P 1'
#
loop_
_entity.id
_entity.type
_entity.pdbx_description
1 polymer ?
#
loop_
_entity_poly.entity_id
_entity_poly.type
_entity_poly.pdbx_seq_one_letter_code
_entity_poly.pdbx_strand_id
1 'polypeptide(L)'
;MVTNDYNDNPVSEDILQKEIKTLTYRHIAWMTALRHAMRQRKPWEVFMNHKSNKEYERQMHIPERLNTLEDELEPYLTAEEKEYVLSKGNKQTALLNLQSKHLKLLKEKELVWEFSFLELENILEELFTLQGKSERIKNFPYPRQYATIGHYFVWIFILLLPFGVIPEFEGIGEKLLGDFPFIGKYFIWAAIPFSVIVSWIFHTMERIGRAGENPFEGTANDVPISTISRGIEIDLRQMLDENDDEIPKQFPVMWDSQM
;
A
#
# COMPACT_ATOMS: atom_id res chain seq x y z
N MET A 1 -26.40 -14.04 4.69
CA MET A 1 -27.04 -12.97 5.45
C MET A 1 -28.21 -12.32 4.72
N VAL A 2 -28.16 -12.20 3.39
CA VAL A 2 -29.31 -11.81 2.57
C VAL A 2 -30.07 -13.09 2.25
N THR A 3 -31.33 -13.20 2.68
CA THR A 3 -32.13 -14.46 2.66
C THR A 3 -33.61 -14.16 2.64
N ASN A 4 -34.40 -15.12 2.21
CA ASN A 4 -35.86 -15.08 2.28
C ASN A 4 -36.45 -15.62 3.61
N ASP A 5 -35.60 -16.12 4.53
CA ASP A 5 -36.05 -16.87 5.72
C ASP A 5 -36.97 -16.07 6.64
N TYR A 6 -36.92 -14.76 6.56
CA TYR A 6 -37.68 -13.85 7.44
C TYR A 6 -38.65 -12.98 6.65
N ASN A 7 -38.89 -13.28 5.37
CA ASN A 7 -39.75 -12.47 4.50
C ASN A 7 -41.12 -13.12 4.34
N ASP A 8 -42.15 -12.43 4.75
CA ASP A 8 -43.56 -12.89 4.58
C ASP A 8 -43.96 -12.98 3.09
N ASN A 9 -43.26 -12.23 2.22
CA ASN A 9 -43.45 -12.25 0.77
C ASN A 9 -42.10 -12.58 0.08
N PRO A 10 -41.67 -13.85 0.01
CA PRO A 10 -40.39 -14.24 -0.50
C PRO A 10 -40.20 -13.80 -1.95
N VAL A 11 -39.04 -13.20 -2.25
CA VAL A 11 -38.64 -12.84 -3.60
C VAL A 11 -38.08 -14.05 -4.32
N SER A 12 -38.01 -14.00 -5.67
CA SER A 12 -37.36 -15.06 -6.45
C SER A 12 -35.85 -15.17 -6.12
N GLU A 13 -35.32 -16.36 -6.25
CA GLU A 13 -33.89 -16.64 -6.03
C GLU A 13 -33.00 -15.74 -6.92
N ASP A 14 -33.41 -15.46 -8.16
CA ASP A 14 -32.69 -14.57 -9.08
C ASP A 14 -32.56 -13.14 -8.53
N ILE A 15 -33.61 -12.64 -7.85
CA ILE A 15 -33.57 -11.32 -7.22
C ILE A 15 -32.61 -11.34 -6.04
N LEU A 16 -32.65 -12.40 -5.23
CA LEU A 16 -31.76 -12.58 -4.09
C LEU A 16 -30.29 -12.60 -4.52
N GLN A 17 -29.96 -13.42 -5.52
CA GLN A 17 -28.61 -13.50 -6.09
C GLN A 17 -28.13 -12.17 -6.69
N LYS A 18 -29.04 -11.42 -7.33
CA LYS A 18 -28.74 -10.09 -7.84
C LYS A 18 -28.38 -9.10 -6.73
N GLU A 19 -29.13 -9.12 -5.61
CA GLU A 19 -28.83 -8.25 -4.45
C GLU A 19 -27.49 -8.61 -3.81
N ILE A 20 -27.19 -9.91 -3.65
CA ILE A 20 -25.90 -10.40 -3.15
C ILE A 20 -24.76 -9.96 -4.08
N LYS A 21 -24.92 -10.14 -5.39
CA LYS A 21 -23.94 -9.71 -6.39
C LYS A 21 -23.71 -8.19 -6.33
N THR A 22 -24.75 -7.40 -6.19
CA THR A 22 -24.67 -5.93 -6.08
C THR A 22 -23.86 -5.50 -4.85
N LEU A 23 -24.11 -6.12 -3.69
CA LEU A 23 -23.36 -5.85 -2.46
C LEU A 23 -21.88 -6.22 -2.62
N THR A 24 -21.59 -7.38 -3.20
CA THR A 24 -20.23 -7.87 -3.44
C THR A 24 -19.49 -6.97 -4.42
N TYR A 25 -20.11 -6.60 -5.53
CA TYR A 25 -19.50 -5.75 -6.56
C TYR A 25 -19.22 -4.35 -6.01
N ARG A 26 -20.10 -3.79 -5.19
CA ARG A 26 -19.86 -2.51 -4.54
C ARG A 26 -18.71 -2.58 -3.53
N HIS A 27 -18.51 -3.74 -2.88
CA HIS A 27 -17.33 -3.95 -2.04
C HIS A 27 -16.04 -3.99 -2.87
N ILE A 28 -16.04 -4.67 -4.03
CA ILE A 28 -14.91 -4.66 -4.97
C ILE A 28 -14.64 -3.23 -5.47
N ALA A 29 -15.69 -2.47 -5.81
CA ALA A 29 -15.56 -1.06 -6.18
C ALA A 29 -14.93 -0.22 -5.06
N TRP A 30 -15.29 -0.47 -3.78
CA TRP A 30 -14.68 0.20 -2.63
C TRP A 30 -13.18 -0.09 -2.52
N MET A 31 -12.76 -1.35 -2.65
CA MET A 31 -11.34 -1.72 -2.65
C MET A 31 -10.60 -1.06 -3.82
N THR A 32 -11.21 -1.03 -5.01
CA THR A 32 -10.67 -0.36 -6.20
C THR A 32 -10.48 1.13 -5.96
N ALA A 33 -11.49 1.82 -5.43
CA ALA A 33 -11.40 3.25 -5.11
C ALA A 33 -10.34 3.52 -4.02
N LEU A 34 -10.23 2.65 -3.03
CA LEU A 34 -9.23 2.77 -1.95
C LEU A 34 -7.80 2.63 -2.49
N ARG A 35 -7.51 1.61 -3.32
CA ARG A 35 -6.18 1.43 -3.89
C ARG A 35 -5.77 2.58 -4.81
N HIS A 36 -6.69 3.13 -5.63
CA HIS A 36 -6.43 4.35 -6.41
C HIS A 36 -6.11 5.54 -5.52
N ALA A 37 -6.85 5.73 -4.42
CA ALA A 37 -6.56 6.80 -3.45
C ALA A 37 -5.18 6.62 -2.78
N MET A 38 -4.79 5.38 -2.46
CA MET A 38 -3.47 5.08 -1.88
C MET A 38 -2.34 5.29 -2.89
N ARG A 39 -2.52 4.98 -4.17
CA ARG A 39 -1.52 5.20 -5.25
C ARG A 39 -1.47 6.64 -5.76
N GLN A 40 -2.41 7.51 -5.35
CA GLN A 40 -2.38 8.91 -5.74
C GLN A 40 -1.09 9.59 -5.26
N ARG A 41 -0.35 10.19 -6.20
CA ARG A 41 0.90 10.92 -5.88
C ARG A 41 0.62 12.16 -5.03
N LYS A 42 1.50 12.37 -4.06
CA LYS A 42 1.46 13.54 -3.19
C LYS A 42 2.71 14.41 -3.39
N PRO A 43 2.62 15.75 -3.20
CA PRO A 43 3.75 16.65 -3.44
C PRO A 43 4.98 16.39 -2.56
N TRP A 44 4.79 15.69 -1.46
CA TRP A 44 5.87 15.36 -0.51
C TRP A 44 6.57 14.02 -0.80
N GLU A 45 6.09 13.23 -1.72
CA GLU A 45 6.72 11.98 -2.13
C GLU A 45 7.97 12.30 -2.96
N VAL A 46 9.13 11.90 -2.47
CA VAL A 46 10.42 12.20 -3.12
C VAL A 46 11.12 10.96 -3.62
N PHE A 47 10.74 9.77 -3.14
CA PHE A 47 11.42 8.53 -3.46
C PHE A 47 11.34 8.19 -4.96
N MET A 48 10.22 8.48 -5.60
CA MET A 48 10.03 8.33 -7.04
C MET A 48 10.82 9.33 -7.91
N ASN A 49 11.48 10.32 -7.30
CA ASN A 49 12.36 11.22 -8.03
C ASN A 49 13.71 10.58 -8.39
N HIS A 50 14.08 9.46 -7.75
CA HIS A 50 15.29 8.72 -8.08
C HIS A 50 15.17 8.02 -9.44
N LYS A 51 16.27 8.07 -10.21
CA LYS A 51 16.31 7.50 -11.58
C LYS A 51 15.98 6.00 -11.59
N SER A 52 16.53 5.24 -10.66
CA SER A 52 16.28 3.80 -10.51
C SER A 52 14.80 3.48 -10.25
N ASN A 53 14.11 4.29 -9.44
CA ASN A 53 12.70 4.08 -9.12
C ASN A 53 11.79 4.45 -10.29
N LYS A 54 12.16 5.48 -11.07
CA LYS A 54 11.46 5.80 -12.33
C LYS A 54 11.61 4.71 -13.38
N GLU A 55 12.77 4.07 -13.43
CA GLU A 55 13.01 2.95 -14.33
C GLU A 55 12.22 1.72 -13.91
N TYR A 56 12.22 1.40 -12.61
CA TYR A 56 11.38 0.36 -12.03
C TYR A 56 9.89 0.61 -12.34
N GLU A 57 9.38 1.81 -12.10
CA GLU A 57 8.00 2.19 -12.40
C GLU A 57 7.60 1.97 -13.86
N ARG A 58 8.53 2.24 -14.81
CA ARG A 58 8.27 2.03 -16.24
C ARG A 58 8.19 0.56 -16.65
N GLN A 59 8.84 -0.29 -15.87
CA GLN A 59 8.91 -1.73 -16.13
C GLN A 59 7.81 -2.50 -15.40
N MET A 60 7.32 -1.97 -14.27
CA MET A 60 6.30 -2.63 -13.46
C MET A 60 4.89 -2.31 -13.92
N HIS A 61 4.03 -3.33 -13.85
CA HIS A 61 2.60 -3.17 -14.11
C HIS A 61 1.90 -2.63 -12.86
N ILE A 62 1.62 -1.33 -12.84
CA ILE A 62 0.87 -0.65 -11.76
C ILE A 62 -0.48 -0.21 -12.35
N PRO A 63 -1.56 -0.95 -12.08
CA PRO A 63 -2.86 -0.73 -12.75
C PRO A 63 -3.38 0.70 -12.58
N GLU A 64 -3.24 1.29 -11.39
CA GLU A 64 -3.72 2.63 -11.06
C GLU A 64 -3.01 3.76 -11.80
N ARG A 65 -1.95 3.44 -12.56
CA ARG A 65 -1.23 4.38 -13.43
C ARG A 65 -1.54 4.17 -14.89
N LEU A 66 -2.03 2.99 -15.23
CA LEU A 66 -2.40 2.62 -16.59
C LEU A 66 -3.87 2.92 -16.87
N ASN A 67 -4.73 2.74 -15.88
CA ASN A 67 -6.17 2.89 -15.99
C ASN A 67 -6.67 4.06 -15.13
N THR A 68 -7.77 4.66 -15.54
CA THR A 68 -8.47 5.63 -14.69
C THR A 68 -9.38 4.92 -13.69
N LEU A 69 -9.66 5.56 -12.55
CA LEU A 69 -10.63 5.02 -11.60
C LEU A 69 -12.02 4.88 -12.24
N GLU A 70 -12.37 5.77 -13.15
CA GLU A 70 -13.66 5.76 -13.85
C GLU A 70 -13.83 4.50 -14.69
N ASP A 71 -12.80 4.10 -15.44
CA ASP A 71 -12.80 2.89 -16.26
C ASP A 71 -12.87 1.62 -15.38
N GLU A 72 -12.14 1.61 -14.27
CA GLU A 72 -12.09 0.45 -13.39
C GLU A 72 -13.35 0.28 -12.52
N LEU A 73 -14.15 1.32 -12.30
CA LEU A 73 -15.43 1.22 -11.61
C LEU A 73 -16.59 0.77 -12.53
N GLU A 74 -16.43 0.88 -13.83
CA GLU A 74 -17.47 0.55 -14.83
C GLU A 74 -18.08 -0.85 -14.66
N PRO A 75 -17.31 -1.92 -14.42
CA PRO A 75 -17.85 -3.28 -14.29
C PRO A 75 -18.65 -3.51 -13.00
N TYR A 76 -18.48 -2.67 -11.98
CA TYR A 76 -18.96 -2.93 -10.62
C TYR A 76 -20.14 -2.07 -10.20
N LEU A 77 -20.37 -0.95 -10.87
CA LEU A 77 -21.38 0.05 -10.47
C LEU A 77 -22.33 0.32 -11.62
N THR A 78 -23.58 0.67 -11.27
CA THR A 78 -24.49 1.26 -12.25
C THR A 78 -24.00 2.66 -12.66
N ALA A 79 -24.45 3.15 -13.81
CA ALA A 79 -24.08 4.48 -14.30
C ALA A 79 -24.40 5.60 -13.29
N GLU A 80 -25.56 5.50 -12.63
CA GLU A 80 -25.99 6.47 -11.62
C GLU A 80 -25.11 6.41 -10.35
N GLU A 81 -24.78 5.21 -9.87
CA GLU A 81 -23.90 5.02 -8.71
C GLU A 81 -22.49 5.53 -9.02
N LYS A 82 -21.96 5.22 -10.22
CA LYS A 82 -20.66 5.67 -10.67
C LYS A 82 -20.59 7.20 -10.71
N GLU A 83 -21.57 7.86 -11.32
CA GLU A 83 -21.65 9.32 -11.36
C GLU A 83 -21.71 9.91 -9.94
N TYR A 84 -22.55 9.35 -9.07
CA TYR A 84 -22.64 9.78 -7.69
C TYR A 84 -21.29 9.65 -6.96
N VAL A 85 -20.62 8.51 -7.08
CA VAL A 85 -19.33 8.25 -6.42
C VAL A 85 -18.26 9.21 -6.94
N LEU A 86 -18.16 9.37 -8.26
CA LEU A 86 -17.16 10.24 -8.88
C LEU A 86 -17.37 11.73 -8.54
N SER A 87 -18.60 12.16 -8.27
CA SER A 87 -18.92 13.52 -7.82
C SER A 87 -18.43 13.85 -6.42
N LYS A 88 -18.07 12.84 -5.60
CA LYS A 88 -17.66 13.02 -4.19
C LYS A 88 -16.15 13.18 -4.06
N GLY A 89 -15.71 13.97 -3.08
CA GLY A 89 -14.29 14.16 -2.77
C GLY A 89 -13.62 12.88 -2.29
N ASN A 90 -14.25 12.15 -1.35
CA ASN A 90 -13.82 10.84 -0.89
C ASN A 90 -14.73 9.77 -1.49
N LYS A 91 -14.26 9.10 -2.53
CA LYS A 91 -15.02 8.14 -3.34
C LYS A 91 -15.25 6.82 -2.59
N GLN A 92 -14.25 6.37 -1.87
CA GLN A 92 -14.34 5.15 -1.07
C GLN A 92 -15.33 5.31 0.09
N THR A 93 -15.39 6.47 0.74
CA THR A 93 -16.43 6.77 1.75
C THR A 93 -17.83 6.82 1.12
N ALA A 94 -17.94 7.36 -0.10
CA ALA A 94 -19.22 7.38 -0.81
C ALA A 94 -19.74 5.96 -1.10
N LEU A 95 -18.85 5.02 -1.43
CA LEU A 95 -19.20 3.61 -1.66
C LEU A 95 -19.67 2.92 -0.38
N LEU A 96 -19.00 3.12 0.75
CA LEU A 96 -19.50 2.60 2.05
C LEU A 96 -20.87 3.17 2.42
N ASN A 97 -21.11 4.46 2.16
CA ASN A 97 -22.41 5.08 2.37
C ASN A 97 -23.50 4.50 1.47
N LEU A 98 -23.19 4.19 0.20
CA LEU A 98 -24.12 3.48 -0.70
C LEU A 98 -24.42 2.08 -0.17
N GLN A 99 -23.41 1.38 0.36
CA GLN A 99 -23.55 0.05 0.92
C GLN A 99 -24.49 0.05 2.11
N SER A 100 -24.30 0.94 3.10
CA SER A 100 -25.16 1.10 4.25
C SER A 100 -26.62 1.44 3.87
N LYS A 101 -26.80 2.38 2.93
CA LYS A 101 -28.13 2.70 2.41
C LYS A 101 -28.83 1.49 1.79
N HIS A 102 -28.08 0.67 1.04
CA HIS A 102 -28.63 -0.52 0.42
C HIS A 102 -28.99 -1.58 1.46
N LEU A 103 -28.13 -1.82 2.46
CA LEU A 103 -28.46 -2.71 3.58
C LEU A 103 -29.73 -2.31 4.31
N LYS A 104 -29.92 -0.99 4.53
CA LYS A 104 -31.17 -0.48 5.10
C LYS A 104 -32.40 -0.81 4.24
N LEU A 105 -32.30 -0.64 2.90
CA LEU A 105 -33.39 -1.01 1.99
C LEU A 105 -33.69 -2.51 2.00
N LEU A 106 -32.64 -3.35 2.08
CA LEU A 106 -32.82 -4.80 2.18
C LEU A 106 -33.46 -5.21 3.49
N LYS A 107 -33.15 -4.54 4.61
CA LYS A 107 -33.82 -4.72 5.88
C LYS A 107 -35.28 -4.31 5.78
N GLU A 108 -35.60 -3.17 5.17
CA GLU A 108 -37.01 -2.71 4.97
C GLU A 108 -37.83 -3.68 4.08
N LYS A 109 -37.15 -4.42 3.19
CA LYS A 109 -37.71 -5.50 2.37
C LYS A 109 -37.74 -6.86 3.08
N GLU A 110 -37.36 -6.95 4.35
CA GLU A 110 -37.25 -8.17 5.14
C GLU A 110 -36.31 -9.24 4.55
N LEU A 111 -35.34 -8.82 3.70
CA LEU A 111 -34.32 -9.68 3.12
C LEU A 111 -33.06 -9.80 3.99
N VAL A 112 -32.94 -8.99 5.02
CA VAL A 112 -31.86 -8.99 6.01
C VAL A 112 -32.49 -8.87 7.40
N TRP A 113 -32.24 -9.86 8.26
CA TRP A 113 -32.71 -9.85 9.62
C TRP A 113 -32.04 -8.75 10.47
N GLU A 114 -32.75 -8.28 11.51
CA GLU A 114 -32.30 -7.17 12.38
C GLU A 114 -30.88 -7.35 12.90
N PHE A 115 -30.58 -8.53 13.48
CA PHE A 115 -29.22 -8.80 14.01
C PHE A 115 -28.16 -8.91 12.90
N SER A 116 -28.53 -9.49 11.75
CA SER A 116 -27.63 -9.54 10.60
C SER A 116 -27.36 -8.14 10.03
N PHE A 117 -28.37 -7.26 10.03
CA PHE A 117 -28.20 -5.87 9.64
C PHE A 117 -27.23 -5.13 10.56
N LEU A 118 -27.39 -5.27 11.88
CA LEU A 118 -26.49 -4.65 12.86
C LEU A 118 -25.04 -5.15 12.69
N GLU A 119 -24.88 -6.46 12.47
CA GLU A 119 -23.54 -7.04 12.25
C GLU A 119 -22.89 -6.52 10.94
N LEU A 120 -23.67 -6.41 9.86
CA LEU A 120 -23.19 -5.86 8.60
C LEU A 120 -22.82 -4.37 8.71
N GLU A 121 -23.60 -3.58 9.45
CA GLU A 121 -23.28 -2.17 9.74
C GLU A 121 -22.00 -2.05 10.59
N ASN A 122 -21.81 -2.93 11.59
CA ASN A 122 -20.56 -2.98 12.37
C ASN A 122 -19.35 -3.29 11.50
N ILE A 123 -19.48 -4.21 10.54
CA ILE A 123 -18.41 -4.51 9.56
C ILE A 123 -18.12 -3.28 8.69
N LEU A 124 -19.15 -2.56 8.23
CA LEU A 124 -18.95 -1.32 7.46
C LEU A 124 -18.25 -0.23 8.28
N GLU A 125 -18.56 -0.10 9.57
CA GLU A 125 -17.86 0.81 10.48
C GLU A 125 -16.39 0.42 10.64
N GLU A 126 -16.09 -0.88 10.77
CA GLU A 126 -14.72 -1.37 10.82
C GLU A 126 -13.97 -1.08 9.52
N LEU A 127 -14.57 -1.35 8.36
CA LEU A 127 -14.00 -1.02 7.05
C LEU A 127 -13.70 0.48 6.91
N PHE A 128 -14.63 1.34 7.37
CA PHE A 128 -14.43 2.79 7.38
C PHE A 128 -13.27 3.19 8.30
N THR A 129 -13.15 2.55 9.45
CA THR A 129 -12.05 2.75 10.39
C THR A 129 -10.70 2.34 9.79
N LEU A 130 -10.64 1.17 9.12
CA LEU A 130 -9.43 0.67 8.45
C LEU A 130 -9.04 1.54 7.25
N GLN A 131 -10.03 2.00 6.48
CA GLN A 131 -9.83 3.00 5.43
C GLN A 131 -9.18 4.27 6.00
N GLY A 132 -9.75 4.82 7.08
CA GLY A 132 -9.22 6.03 7.73
C GLY A 132 -7.79 5.85 8.24
N LYS A 133 -7.42 4.66 8.76
CA LYS A 133 -6.05 4.32 9.15
C LYS A 133 -5.11 4.32 7.94
N SER A 134 -5.53 3.72 6.82
CA SER A 134 -4.75 3.68 5.56
C SER A 134 -4.56 5.08 4.99
N GLU A 135 -5.63 5.88 4.93
CA GLU A 135 -5.58 7.27 4.48
C GLU A 135 -4.69 8.13 5.38
N ARG A 136 -4.68 7.88 6.68
CA ARG A 136 -3.78 8.56 7.61
C ARG A 136 -2.32 8.23 7.31
N ILE A 137 -1.98 6.97 7.10
CA ILE A 137 -0.61 6.56 6.74
C ILE A 137 -0.19 7.23 5.44
N LYS A 138 -1.07 7.27 4.44
CA LYS A 138 -0.79 7.91 3.14
C LYS A 138 -0.63 9.43 3.23
N ASN A 139 -1.52 10.11 3.95
CA ASN A 139 -1.59 11.57 3.95
C ASN A 139 -0.76 12.23 5.05
N PHE A 140 -0.42 11.49 6.11
CA PHE A 140 0.39 11.94 7.23
C PHE A 140 1.52 10.95 7.48
N PRO A 141 2.49 10.85 6.56
CA PRO A 141 3.65 10.01 6.78
C PRO A 141 4.40 10.47 8.03
N TYR A 142 5.31 9.63 8.51
CA TYR A 142 6.18 9.92 9.64
C TYR A 142 6.67 11.39 9.62
N PRO A 143 6.70 12.11 10.78
CA PRO A 143 7.03 13.54 10.78
C PRO A 143 8.31 13.82 10.01
N ARG A 144 8.18 14.55 8.89
CA ARG A 144 9.27 14.85 7.95
C ARG A 144 10.51 15.44 8.60
N GLN A 145 10.29 16.18 9.68
CA GLN A 145 11.38 16.77 10.45
C GLN A 145 12.35 15.69 10.95
N TYR A 146 11.85 14.54 11.44
CA TYR A 146 12.71 13.45 11.90
C TYR A 146 13.45 12.77 10.75
N ALA A 147 12.78 12.51 9.64
CA ALA A 147 13.41 11.94 8.45
C ALA A 147 14.50 12.86 7.90
N THR A 148 14.21 14.17 7.80
CA THR A 148 15.17 15.18 7.33
C THR A 148 16.34 15.33 8.29
N ILE A 149 16.09 15.38 9.60
CA ILE A 149 17.14 15.48 10.62
C ILE A 149 18.01 14.21 10.63
N GLY A 150 17.39 13.02 10.54
CA GLY A 150 18.10 11.74 10.44
C GLY A 150 19.07 11.72 9.26
N HIS A 151 18.62 12.20 8.11
CA HIS A 151 19.47 12.34 6.93
C HIS A 151 20.68 13.25 7.16
N TYR A 152 20.49 14.43 7.74
CA TYR A 152 21.58 15.34 8.07
C TYR A 152 22.54 14.72 9.09
N PHE A 153 22.04 14.02 10.09
CA PHE A 153 22.89 13.36 11.08
C PHE A 153 23.76 12.26 10.47
N VAL A 154 23.22 11.47 9.56
CA VAL A 154 24.01 10.46 8.83
C VAL A 154 25.11 11.13 8.01
N TRP A 155 24.84 12.23 7.32
CA TRP A 155 25.87 12.94 6.55
C TRP A 155 26.94 13.57 7.46
N ILE A 156 26.53 14.17 8.58
CA ILE A 156 27.48 14.70 9.57
C ILE A 156 28.36 13.56 10.12
N PHE A 157 27.74 12.43 10.46
CA PHE A 157 28.45 11.25 10.96
C PHE A 157 29.48 10.76 9.92
N ILE A 158 29.09 10.60 8.65
CA ILE A 158 29.98 10.17 7.56
C ILE A 158 31.16 11.13 7.40
N LEU A 159 30.92 12.44 7.51
CA LEU A 159 31.97 13.46 7.41
C LEU A 159 32.93 13.42 8.60
N LEU A 160 32.43 13.16 9.80
CA LEU A 160 33.26 13.15 11.02
C LEU A 160 33.94 11.80 11.27
N LEU A 161 33.45 10.71 10.69
CA LEU A 161 33.95 9.36 10.93
C LEU A 161 35.47 9.22 10.68
N PRO A 162 36.07 9.73 9.58
CA PRO A 162 37.50 9.62 9.37
C PRO A 162 38.32 10.27 10.48
N PHE A 163 37.91 11.41 11.02
CA PHE A 163 38.61 12.11 12.09
C PHE A 163 38.64 11.34 13.41
N GLY A 164 37.61 10.53 13.69
CA GLY A 164 37.58 9.66 14.87
C GLY A 164 38.37 8.34 14.65
N VAL A 165 38.40 7.83 13.42
CA VAL A 165 38.98 6.52 13.11
C VAL A 165 40.50 6.60 12.91
N ILE A 166 41.02 7.67 12.28
CA ILE A 166 42.46 7.82 11.94
C ILE A 166 43.35 7.65 13.19
N PRO A 167 43.14 8.33 14.32
CA PRO A 167 43.97 8.18 15.51
C PRO A 167 44.04 6.76 16.07
N GLU A 168 42.88 6.04 16.01
CA GLU A 168 42.81 4.66 16.48
C GLU A 168 43.66 3.72 15.60
N PHE A 169 43.58 3.89 14.27
CA PHE A 169 44.42 3.12 13.33
C PHE A 169 45.90 3.46 13.44
N GLU A 170 46.26 4.71 13.73
CA GLU A 170 47.62 5.12 14.03
C GLU A 170 48.15 4.43 15.29
N GLY A 171 47.38 4.47 16.39
CA GLY A 171 47.73 3.81 17.65
C GLY A 171 47.87 2.29 17.54
N ILE A 172 47.04 1.63 16.70
CA ILE A 172 47.18 0.20 16.40
C ILE A 172 48.49 -0.03 15.56
N GLY A 173 48.76 0.83 14.57
CA GLY A 173 49.94 0.75 13.76
C GLY A 173 51.21 0.85 14.59
N GLU A 174 51.29 1.78 15.56
CA GLU A 174 52.42 1.91 16.49
C GLU A 174 52.68 0.63 17.31
N LYS A 175 51.62 0.00 17.79
CA LYS A 175 51.72 -1.28 18.53
C LYS A 175 52.22 -2.43 17.67
N LEU A 176 51.92 -2.41 16.38
CA LEU A 176 52.36 -3.43 15.41
C LEU A 176 53.77 -3.24 14.92
N LEU A 177 54.37 -2.04 15.11
CA LEU A 177 55.74 -1.77 14.65
C LEU A 177 56.82 -2.73 15.23
N GLY A 178 56.57 -3.27 16.46
CA GLY A 178 57.51 -4.21 17.09
C GLY A 178 57.58 -5.57 16.40
N ASP A 179 56.42 -6.12 16.04
CA ASP A 179 56.34 -7.48 15.48
C ASP A 179 56.28 -7.47 13.94
N PHE A 180 55.65 -6.46 13.37
CA PHE A 180 55.43 -6.31 11.90
C PHE A 180 55.71 -4.89 11.41
N PRO A 181 57.00 -4.48 11.27
CA PRO A 181 57.34 -3.09 10.99
C PRO A 181 56.72 -2.51 9.72
N PHE A 182 56.61 -3.30 8.65
CA PHE A 182 56.03 -2.87 7.38
C PHE A 182 54.49 -2.64 7.52
N ILE A 183 53.81 -3.55 8.16
CA ILE A 183 52.36 -3.44 8.39
C ILE A 183 52.08 -2.28 9.34
N GLY A 184 52.78 -2.16 10.46
CA GLY A 184 52.60 -1.09 11.42
C GLY A 184 52.74 0.31 10.79
N LYS A 185 53.80 0.50 9.97
CA LYS A 185 54.06 1.79 9.31
C LYS A 185 52.94 2.26 8.37
N TYR A 186 52.26 1.34 7.70
CA TYR A 186 51.22 1.67 6.72
C TYR A 186 49.80 1.39 7.22
N PHE A 187 49.62 0.95 8.47
CA PHE A 187 48.33 0.54 9.01
C PHE A 187 47.31 1.68 9.03
N ILE A 188 47.74 2.93 9.17
CA ILE A 188 46.89 4.12 9.12
C ILE A 188 46.07 4.19 7.81
N TRP A 189 46.59 3.70 6.70
CA TRP A 189 45.85 3.72 5.43
C TRP A 189 44.65 2.76 5.42
N ALA A 190 44.61 1.78 6.32
CA ALA A 190 43.47 0.90 6.48
C ALA A 190 42.24 1.64 7.07
N ALA A 191 42.45 2.83 7.66
CA ALA A 191 41.35 3.70 8.09
C ALA A 191 40.46 4.15 6.91
N ILE A 192 41.03 4.26 5.69
CA ILE A 192 40.27 4.69 4.49
C ILE A 192 39.23 3.64 4.11
N PRO A 193 39.59 2.39 3.75
CA PRO A 193 38.59 1.39 3.39
C PRO A 193 37.60 1.11 4.54
N PHE A 194 38.05 1.15 5.79
CA PHE A 194 37.19 1.01 6.95
C PHE A 194 36.14 2.13 7.01
N SER A 195 36.58 3.39 6.91
CA SER A 195 35.64 4.53 6.90
C SER A 195 34.66 4.48 5.74
N VAL A 196 35.11 4.04 4.55
CA VAL A 196 34.23 3.86 3.38
C VAL A 196 33.17 2.80 3.64
N ILE A 197 33.55 1.64 4.19
CA ILE A 197 32.60 0.55 4.47
C ILE A 197 31.57 1.00 5.51
N VAL A 198 32.01 1.59 6.62
CA VAL A 198 31.11 2.07 7.67
C VAL A 198 30.17 3.16 7.12
N SER A 199 30.69 4.12 6.40
CA SER A 199 29.89 5.18 5.75
C SER A 199 28.86 4.61 4.79
N TRP A 200 29.23 3.61 4.00
CA TRP A 200 28.33 2.93 3.07
C TRP A 200 27.21 2.20 3.79
N ILE A 201 27.52 1.49 4.89
CA ILE A 201 26.51 0.81 5.72
C ILE A 201 25.48 1.82 6.24
N PHE A 202 25.92 2.89 6.92
CA PHE A 202 25.01 3.89 7.49
C PHE A 202 24.18 4.62 6.42
N HIS A 203 24.81 4.97 5.29
CA HIS A 203 24.09 5.57 4.17
C HIS A 203 23.05 4.63 3.57
N THR A 204 23.36 3.34 3.46
CA THR A 204 22.43 2.33 2.94
C THR A 204 21.27 2.12 3.90
N MET A 205 21.53 2.04 5.21
CA MET A 205 20.47 1.90 6.23
C MET A 205 19.53 3.12 6.22
N GLU A 206 20.05 4.33 6.09
CA GLU A 206 19.24 5.54 5.95
C GLU A 206 18.35 5.49 4.70
N ARG A 207 18.89 5.04 3.57
CA ARG A 207 18.11 4.90 2.34
C ARG A 207 17.00 3.87 2.45
N ILE A 208 17.27 2.73 3.09
CA ILE A 208 16.26 1.68 3.34
C ILE A 208 15.15 2.23 4.25
N GLY A 209 15.52 2.90 5.35
CA GLY A 209 14.55 3.51 6.24
C GLY A 209 13.65 4.53 5.55
N ARG A 210 14.23 5.36 4.68
CA ARG A 210 13.48 6.34 3.89
C ARG A 210 12.54 5.69 2.86
N ALA A 211 12.93 4.56 2.28
CA ALA A 211 12.07 3.84 1.35
C ALA A 211 10.78 3.31 2.01
N GLY A 212 10.81 3.01 3.33
CA GLY A 212 9.66 2.54 4.08
C GLY A 212 8.73 3.64 4.61
N GLU A 213 9.04 4.93 4.40
CA GLU A 213 8.21 6.03 4.91
C GLU A 213 6.84 6.13 4.24
N ASN A 214 6.74 5.76 2.97
CA ASN A 214 5.53 5.87 2.16
C ASN A 214 5.19 4.51 1.53
N PRO A 215 4.47 3.61 2.22
CA PRO A 215 4.30 2.22 1.80
C PRO A 215 3.36 2.02 0.61
N PHE A 216 2.85 3.10 0.00
CA PHE A 216 1.86 3.04 -1.08
C PHE A 216 2.30 3.78 -2.37
N GLU A 217 3.58 4.15 -2.52
CA GLU A 217 4.05 4.87 -3.70
C GLU A 217 4.12 4.01 -4.97
N GLY A 218 4.19 2.69 -4.84
CA GLY A 218 4.36 1.74 -5.94
C GLY A 218 5.83 1.49 -6.27
N THR A 219 6.69 1.41 -5.25
CA THR A 219 8.09 1.01 -5.37
C THR A 219 8.27 -0.47 -5.04
N ALA A 220 9.43 -1.03 -5.36
CA ALA A 220 9.72 -2.46 -5.13
C ALA A 220 9.57 -2.93 -3.67
N ASN A 221 9.62 -2.01 -2.71
CA ASN A 221 9.53 -2.31 -1.28
C ASN A 221 8.17 -1.98 -0.68
N ASP A 222 7.21 -1.56 -1.51
CA ASP A 222 5.89 -1.15 -1.06
C ASP A 222 4.93 -2.32 -0.92
N VAL A 223 3.82 -2.06 -0.24
CA VAL A 223 2.73 -3.04 -0.12
C VAL A 223 2.09 -3.26 -1.50
N PRO A 224 1.95 -4.51 -1.97
CA PRO A 224 1.35 -4.84 -3.26
C PRO A 224 -0.18 -4.76 -3.22
N ILE A 225 -0.70 -3.55 -2.96
CA ILE A 225 -2.15 -3.34 -2.72
C ILE A 225 -3.01 -3.72 -3.91
N SER A 226 -2.52 -3.55 -5.14
CA SER A 226 -3.27 -3.90 -6.35
C SER A 226 -3.41 -5.41 -6.47
N THR A 227 -2.33 -6.16 -6.23
CA THR A 227 -2.33 -7.63 -6.22
C THR A 227 -3.23 -8.20 -5.13
N ILE A 228 -3.18 -7.63 -3.92
CA ILE A 228 -4.05 -8.02 -2.80
C ILE A 228 -5.52 -7.78 -3.16
N SER A 229 -5.85 -6.59 -3.65
CA SER A 229 -7.22 -6.24 -4.06
C SER A 229 -7.73 -7.16 -5.18
N ARG A 230 -6.89 -7.47 -6.17
CA ARG A 230 -7.22 -8.40 -7.25
C ARG A 230 -7.44 -9.83 -6.76
N GLY A 231 -6.64 -10.30 -5.80
CA GLY A 231 -6.83 -11.61 -5.18
C GLY A 231 -8.19 -11.73 -4.49
N ILE A 232 -8.55 -10.72 -3.67
CA ILE A 232 -9.86 -10.67 -3.00
C ILE A 232 -10.99 -10.59 -4.02
N GLU A 233 -10.85 -9.83 -5.09
CA GLU A 233 -11.85 -9.78 -6.16
C GLU A 233 -12.08 -11.15 -6.80
N ILE A 234 -11.01 -11.88 -7.11
CA ILE A 234 -11.08 -13.23 -7.67
C ILE A 234 -11.84 -14.15 -6.71
N ASP A 235 -11.46 -14.17 -5.44
CA ASP A 235 -12.11 -15.01 -4.42
C ASP A 235 -13.61 -14.68 -4.28
N LEU A 236 -13.96 -13.41 -4.22
CA LEU A 236 -15.35 -12.98 -4.11
C LEU A 236 -16.21 -13.36 -5.33
N ARG A 237 -15.65 -13.25 -6.53
CA ARG A 237 -16.37 -13.61 -7.77
C ARG A 237 -16.50 -15.13 -7.93
N GLN A 238 -15.52 -15.89 -7.46
CA GLN A 238 -15.64 -17.35 -7.34
C GLN A 238 -16.74 -17.76 -6.37
N MET A 239 -16.87 -17.08 -5.23
CA MET A 239 -17.96 -17.32 -4.27
C MET A 239 -19.35 -16.97 -4.82
N LEU A 240 -19.42 -16.17 -5.89
CA LEU A 240 -20.66 -15.87 -6.61
C LEU A 240 -20.95 -16.88 -7.73
N ASP A 241 -20.16 -17.95 -7.84
CA ASP A 241 -20.25 -18.97 -8.90
C ASP A 241 -20.20 -18.37 -10.32
N GLU A 242 -19.43 -17.27 -10.50
CA GLU A 242 -19.23 -16.69 -11.83
C GLU A 242 -18.34 -17.59 -12.71
N ASN A 243 -18.54 -17.53 -14.01
CA ASN A 243 -17.74 -18.32 -14.94
C ASN A 243 -16.26 -17.91 -14.88
N ASP A 244 -15.35 -18.87 -14.93
CA ASP A 244 -13.90 -18.62 -14.88
C ASP A 244 -13.40 -17.65 -15.97
N ASP A 245 -14.07 -17.61 -17.13
CA ASP A 245 -13.74 -16.70 -18.23
C ASP A 245 -14.10 -15.24 -17.94
N GLU A 246 -15.04 -15.01 -17.04
CA GLU A 246 -15.47 -13.67 -16.61
C GLU A 246 -14.63 -13.13 -15.44
N ILE A 247 -14.01 -14.02 -14.67
CA ILE A 247 -13.19 -13.66 -13.51
C ILE A 247 -11.83 -13.14 -14.01
N PRO A 248 -11.44 -11.93 -13.60
CA PRO A 248 -10.17 -11.37 -14.02
C PRO A 248 -8.99 -12.19 -13.50
N LYS A 249 -7.96 -12.35 -14.32
CA LYS A 249 -6.72 -13.00 -13.89
C LYS A 249 -5.91 -12.11 -12.96
N GLN A 250 -5.07 -12.73 -12.14
CA GLN A 250 -4.11 -12.03 -11.29
C GLN A 250 -3.14 -11.19 -12.16
N PHE A 251 -2.66 -10.09 -11.60
CA PHE A 251 -1.67 -9.25 -12.27
C PHE A 251 -0.37 -10.02 -12.56
N PRO A 252 0.36 -9.66 -13.64
CA PRO A 252 1.57 -10.37 -14.01
C PRO A 252 2.67 -10.20 -12.96
N VAL A 253 3.41 -11.29 -12.71
CA VAL A 253 4.66 -11.24 -11.94
C VAL A 253 5.76 -10.66 -12.81
N MET A 254 6.43 -9.62 -12.36
CA MET A 254 7.56 -9.00 -13.03
C MET A 254 8.73 -8.89 -12.06
N TRP A 255 9.89 -9.43 -12.43
CA TRP A 255 11.10 -9.41 -11.58
C TRP A 255 10.86 -9.99 -10.17
N ASP A 256 10.19 -11.13 -10.10
CA ASP A 256 9.77 -11.78 -8.84
C ASP A 256 8.93 -10.89 -7.90
N SER A 257 8.31 -9.85 -8.44
CA SER A 257 7.46 -8.90 -7.71
C SER A 257 6.11 -8.72 -8.41
N GLN A 258 5.07 -8.49 -7.61
CA GLN A 258 3.73 -8.04 -8.06
C GLN A 258 3.36 -6.78 -7.28
N MET A 259 2.67 -5.82 -7.92
CA MET A 259 2.28 -4.56 -7.27
C MET A 259 0.78 -4.45 -7.15
#